data_d106893eeacec88089280dfe94975a79
#
_entry.id   d106893eeacec88089280dfe94975a79
#
_cell.length_a   1.000
_cell.length_b   1.000
_cell.length_c   1.000
_cell.angle_alpha   90.00
_cell.angle_beta   90.00
_cell.angle_gamma   90.00
#
_symmetry.space_group_name_H-M   'P 1'
#
loop_
_entity.id
_entity.type
_entity.pdbx_description
1 polymer ?
#
loop_
_entity_poly.entity_id
_entity_poly.type
_entity_poly.pdbx_seq_one_letter_code
_entity_poly.pdbx_strand_id
1 'polypeptide(L)'
;MSQTVAVENGDNGKGYGWMFRHKSVCYVILPEHVAGRHPRITLTSSAPALTGTGTVSKPFWEGIDLAIATVRGAIEERCSGTLSDLALTPVERASRTAQLERLTSAGEVMRDPITIDHFTYRTFTARRRQDGKAIRQGTSGAFAFVGNKPVGMAIKSPEDTTGLFIRSDEIHLNVNRYVNEIRAPRAVAADTVPSMPGALPLVLRRTSAPPINPQYAPENLLGAGPYVFDLSGRVTIEFDIPGEGVSVISRVLITAPSGGDYSLPHEIFVEVSPFPGGGRYFALGRFQMGFDGVLDTGRVASRNARRLRLTVLNAWSDGPVAIEEVRAF
;
A
#
# COMPACT_ATOMS: atom_id res chain seq x y z
N MET A 1 -22.34 4.62 17.97
CA MET A 1 -22.90 3.91 16.79
C MET A 1 -21.86 2.94 16.27
N SER A 2 -22.28 1.76 15.77
CA SER A 2 -21.35 0.82 15.16
C SER A 2 -20.79 1.40 13.85
N GLN A 3 -19.49 1.18 13.61
CA GLN A 3 -18.82 1.51 12.36
C GLN A 3 -18.77 0.32 11.40
N THR A 4 -19.31 -0.83 11.81
CA THR A 4 -19.45 -2.02 10.97
C THR A 4 -20.51 -1.79 9.90
N VAL A 5 -20.16 -2.10 8.66
CA VAL A 5 -21.06 -2.02 7.50
C VAL A 5 -21.10 -3.35 6.77
N ALA A 6 -22.25 -3.70 6.22
CA ALA A 6 -22.36 -4.77 5.23
C ALA A 6 -21.82 -4.27 3.89
N VAL A 7 -21.09 -5.13 3.21
CA VAL A 7 -20.45 -4.85 1.91
C VAL A 7 -20.99 -5.84 0.89
N GLU A 8 -21.34 -5.34 -0.29
CA GLU A 8 -21.69 -6.14 -1.46
C GLU A 8 -20.93 -5.63 -2.69
N ASN A 9 -20.23 -6.53 -3.38
CA ASN A 9 -19.50 -6.20 -4.61
C ASN A 9 -20.32 -6.53 -5.86
N GLY A 10 -19.81 -6.16 -7.05
CA GLY A 10 -20.50 -6.37 -8.32
C GLY A 10 -20.69 -7.84 -8.72
N ASP A 11 -19.98 -8.78 -8.11
CA ASP A 11 -20.09 -10.22 -8.34
C ASP A 11 -21.01 -10.92 -7.31
N ASN A 12 -21.84 -10.16 -6.58
CA ASN A 12 -22.66 -10.62 -5.45
C ASN A 12 -21.85 -11.20 -4.28
N GLY A 13 -20.55 -10.94 -4.22
CA GLY A 13 -19.72 -11.25 -3.05
C GLY A 13 -20.13 -10.37 -1.87
N LYS A 14 -20.33 -11.01 -0.70
CA LYS A 14 -20.81 -10.34 0.51
C LYS A 14 -19.81 -10.49 1.64
N GLY A 15 -19.75 -9.46 2.47
CA GLY A 15 -18.92 -9.44 3.67
C GLY A 15 -19.18 -8.19 4.50
N TYR A 16 -18.21 -7.80 5.26
CA TYR A 16 -18.27 -6.64 6.13
C TYR A 16 -17.08 -5.70 5.90
N GLY A 17 -17.17 -4.51 6.46
CA GLY A 17 -16.11 -3.54 6.56
C GLY A 17 -16.28 -2.66 7.79
N TRP A 18 -15.27 -1.90 8.11
CA TRP A 18 -15.27 -0.96 9.21
C TRP A 18 -14.97 0.45 8.72
N MET A 19 -15.87 1.41 9.03
CA MET A 19 -15.75 2.79 8.57
C MET A 19 -14.94 3.65 9.54
N PHE A 20 -14.15 4.57 8.98
CA PHE A 20 -13.46 5.61 9.72
C PHE A 20 -13.36 6.89 8.90
N ARG A 21 -13.21 8.01 9.61
CA ARG A 21 -13.02 9.33 9.01
C ARG A 21 -11.58 9.79 9.16
N HIS A 22 -10.99 10.27 8.07
CA HIS A 22 -9.68 10.90 8.08
C HIS A 22 -9.69 12.13 7.16
N LYS A 23 -9.27 13.31 7.67
CA LYS A 23 -9.22 14.58 6.93
C LYS A 23 -10.52 14.86 6.14
N SER A 24 -11.68 14.75 6.80
CA SER A 24 -13.01 14.96 6.24
C SER A 24 -13.48 13.92 5.20
N VAL A 25 -12.68 12.94 4.87
CA VAL A 25 -13.05 11.83 3.97
C VAL A 25 -13.45 10.62 4.80
N CYS A 26 -14.57 9.99 4.43
CA CYS A 26 -14.97 8.70 4.99
C CYS A 26 -14.35 7.57 4.18
N TYR A 27 -13.76 6.62 4.88
CA TYR A 27 -13.17 5.40 4.33
C TYR A 27 -13.84 4.18 4.94
N VAL A 28 -13.77 3.06 4.23
CA VAL A 28 -14.07 1.73 4.76
C VAL A 28 -12.89 0.80 4.52
N ILE A 29 -12.53 0.04 5.54
CA ILE A 29 -11.53 -1.03 5.49
C ILE A 29 -12.27 -2.34 5.34
N LEU A 30 -11.81 -3.21 4.45
CA LEU A 30 -12.42 -4.50 4.14
C LEU A 30 -11.35 -5.47 3.61
N PRO A 31 -11.60 -6.80 3.62
CA PRO A 31 -10.73 -7.76 2.96
C PRO A 31 -10.72 -7.54 1.44
N GLU A 32 -9.58 -7.76 0.81
CA GLU A 32 -9.43 -7.62 -0.63
C GLU A 32 -10.34 -8.59 -1.40
N HIS A 33 -10.46 -9.84 -0.93
CA HIS A 33 -11.34 -10.83 -1.57
C HIS A 33 -12.83 -10.44 -1.47
N VAL A 34 -13.26 -9.68 -0.43
CA VAL A 34 -14.62 -9.13 -0.31
C VAL A 34 -14.82 -7.98 -1.28
N ALA A 35 -13.83 -7.12 -1.47
CA ALA A 35 -13.87 -6.05 -2.47
C ALA A 35 -14.03 -6.61 -3.89
N GLY A 36 -13.50 -7.81 -4.15
CA GLY A 36 -13.58 -8.46 -5.47
C GLY A 36 -12.75 -7.73 -6.52
N ARG A 37 -13.11 -7.89 -7.79
CA ARG A 37 -12.41 -7.27 -8.93
C ARG A 37 -13.00 -5.91 -9.33
N HIS A 38 -14.17 -5.57 -8.82
CA HIS A 38 -14.86 -4.34 -9.18
C HIS A 38 -14.29 -3.12 -8.45
N PRO A 39 -14.21 -1.97 -9.13
CA PRO A 39 -13.74 -0.74 -8.50
C PRO A 39 -14.79 -0.11 -7.57
N ARG A 40 -16.00 -0.66 -7.52
CA ARG A 40 -17.11 -0.13 -6.71
C ARG A 40 -17.79 -1.22 -5.90
N ILE A 41 -18.16 -0.85 -4.67
CA ILE A 41 -18.89 -1.68 -3.72
C ILE A 41 -20.12 -0.90 -3.21
N THR A 42 -21.16 -1.64 -2.82
CA THR A 42 -22.32 -1.10 -2.10
C THR A 42 -22.12 -1.30 -0.60
N LEU A 43 -22.44 -0.30 0.20
CA LEU A 43 -22.30 -0.30 1.64
C LEU A 43 -23.65 -0.07 2.30
N THR A 44 -23.94 -0.81 3.36
CA THR A 44 -25.16 -0.65 4.17
C THR A 44 -24.78 -0.62 5.64
N SER A 45 -25.21 0.44 6.37
CA SER A 45 -24.99 0.58 7.80
C SER A 45 -25.97 -0.23 8.64
N SER A 46 -25.71 -0.29 9.96
CA SER A 46 -26.69 -0.78 10.94
C SER A 46 -28.00 0.01 10.89
N ALA A 47 -29.07 -0.59 11.43
CA ALA A 47 -30.42 0.01 11.52
C ALA A 47 -30.44 1.32 12.36
N PRO A 48 -31.24 2.34 11.94
CA PRO A 48 -31.90 2.47 10.65
C PRO A 48 -30.87 2.56 9.52
N ALA A 49 -31.06 1.69 8.50
CA ALA A 49 -30.04 1.47 7.48
C ALA A 49 -29.87 2.70 6.57
N LEU A 50 -28.62 3.14 6.40
CA LEU A 50 -28.20 4.07 5.37
C LEU A 50 -27.34 3.33 4.36
N THR A 51 -27.50 3.68 3.09
CA THR A 51 -26.72 3.10 2.00
C THR A 51 -25.74 4.09 1.42
N GLY A 52 -24.70 3.57 0.82
CA GLY A 52 -23.72 4.35 0.10
C GLY A 52 -22.89 3.47 -0.84
N THR A 53 -21.97 4.09 -1.53
CA THR A 53 -21.03 3.43 -2.44
C THR A 53 -19.60 3.64 -1.97
N GLY A 54 -18.76 2.63 -2.20
CA GLY A 54 -17.32 2.72 -1.98
C GLY A 54 -16.56 2.62 -3.30
N THR A 55 -15.60 3.52 -3.54
CA THR A 55 -14.62 3.37 -4.61
C THR A 55 -13.40 2.66 -4.04
N VAL A 56 -13.15 1.44 -4.51
CA VAL A 56 -12.12 0.54 -3.97
C VAL A 56 -10.73 0.92 -4.46
N SER A 57 -9.78 0.89 -3.55
CA SER A 57 -8.33 0.92 -3.81
C SER A 57 -7.67 -0.27 -3.11
N LYS A 58 -6.67 -0.85 -3.75
CA LYS A 58 -5.89 -2.00 -3.24
C LYS A 58 -4.41 -1.64 -3.19
N PRO A 59 -4.02 -0.64 -2.36
CA PRO A 59 -2.67 -0.11 -2.34
C PRO A 59 -1.71 -0.95 -1.47
N PHE A 60 -2.22 -2.03 -0.86
CA PHE A 60 -1.45 -2.82 0.09
C PHE A 60 -0.72 -3.97 -0.60
N TRP A 61 0.33 -4.47 0.04
CA TRP A 61 1.15 -5.54 -0.52
C TRP A 61 0.36 -6.85 -0.70
N GLU A 62 0.72 -7.58 -1.74
CA GLU A 62 0.11 -8.86 -2.06
C GLU A 62 0.22 -9.85 -0.90
N GLY A 63 -0.90 -10.51 -0.55
CA GLY A 63 -0.98 -11.49 0.54
C GLY A 63 -1.45 -10.93 1.88
N ILE A 64 -1.69 -9.62 2.04
CA ILE A 64 -2.29 -9.11 3.28
C ILE A 64 -3.83 -9.25 3.33
N ASP A 65 -4.48 -9.52 2.21
CA ASP A 65 -5.95 -9.57 2.08
C ASP A 65 -6.64 -8.32 2.67
N LEU A 66 -6.15 -7.15 2.30
CA LEU A 66 -6.61 -5.85 2.79
C LEU A 66 -6.93 -4.92 1.62
N ALA A 67 -8.07 -4.25 1.68
CA ALA A 67 -8.46 -3.19 0.77
C ALA A 67 -9.03 -2.00 1.55
N ILE A 68 -9.06 -0.84 0.91
CA ILE A 68 -9.68 0.37 1.42
C ILE A 68 -10.59 0.95 0.33
N ALA A 69 -11.71 1.56 0.73
CA ALA A 69 -12.52 2.28 -0.23
C ALA A 69 -12.92 3.67 0.31
N THR A 70 -12.97 4.65 -0.59
CA THR A 70 -13.54 5.96 -0.29
C THR A 70 -15.05 5.86 -0.34
N VAL A 71 -15.71 6.25 0.74
CA VAL A 71 -17.18 6.14 0.90
C VAL A 71 -17.87 7.40 0.42
N ARG A 72 -19.03 7.24 -0.25
CA ARG A 72 -19.91 8.32 -0.69
C ARG A 72 -21.39 7.94 -0.46
N GLY A 73 -22.21 8.95 -0.19
CA GLY A 73 -23.66 8.84 -0.03
C GLY A 73 -24.13 9.04 1.41
N ALA A 74 -25.41 8.79 1.68
CA ALA A 74 -26.02 9.03 2.97
C ALA A 74 -25.32 8.33 4.14
N ILE A 75 -24.67 7.19 3.88
CA ILE A 75 -23.92 6.44 4.90
C ILE A 75 -22.73 7.22 5.51
N GLU A 76 -22.22 8.26 4.83
CA GLU A 76 -21.14 9.12 5.34
C GLU A 76 -21.51 9.80 6.67
N GLU A 77 -22.82 10.03 6.95
CA GLU A 77 -23.30 10.59 8.21
C GLU A 77 -23.01 9.68 9.42
N ARG A 78 -22.84 8.37 9.17
CA ARG A 78 -22.51 7.37 10.20
C ARG A 78 -21.01 7.22 10.44
N CYS A 79 -20.18 7.81 9.60
CA CYS A 79 -18.73 7.65 9.62
C CYS A 79 -18.10 8.49 10.73
N SER A 80 -17.98 7.93 11.91
CA SER A 80 -17.46 8.58 13.12
C SER A 80 -16.22 7.91 13.73
N GLY A 81 -15.87 6.69 13.27
CA GLY A 81 -14.63 6.02 13.65
C GLY A 81 -13.40 6.83 13.25
N THR A 82 -12.30 6.62 13.94
CA THR A 82 -11.02 7.26 13.64
C THR A 82 -9.94 6.21 13.40
N LEU A 83 -8.95 6.56 12.62
CA LEU A 83 -7.84 5.63 12.34
C LEU A 83 -7.11 5.21 13.64
N SER A 84 -7.02 6.11 14.63
CA SER A 84 -6.43 5.82 15.94
C SER A 84 -7.19 4.75 16.75
N ASP A 85 -8.45 4.48 16.40
CA ASP A 85 -9.21 3.40 17.06
C ASP A 85 -8.61 2.02 16.76
N LEU A 86 -7.90 1.88 15.65
CA LEU A 86 -7.20 0.64 15.26
C LEU A 86 -5.84 0.44 15.97
N ALA A 87 -5.32 1.48 16.63
CA ALA A 87 -4.09 1.35 17.41
C ALA A 87 -4.34 0.60 18.72
N LEU A 88 -3.59 -0.49 18.94
CA LEU A 88 -3.76 -1.37 20.11
C LEU A 88 -2.79 -1.01 21.23
N THR A 89 -3.31 -0.97 22.45
CA THR A 89 -2.51 -0.96 23.68
C THR A 89 -2.00 -2.36 24.02
N PRO A 90 -1.03 -2.50 24.95
CA PRO A 90 -0.58 -3.81 25.41
C PRO A 90 -1.72 -4.69 25.99
N VAL A 91 -2.72 -4.08 26.62
CA VAL A 91 -3.86 -4.80 27.20
C VAL A 91 -4.71 -5.46 26.14
N GLU A 92 -5.06 -4.72 25.08
CA GLU A 92 -5.85 -5.27 23.97
C GLU A 92 -5.06 -6.35 23.22
N ARG A 93 -3.76 -6.14 23.02
CA ARG A 93 -2.85 -7.12 22.38
C ARG A 93 -2.76 -8.44 23.16
N ALA A 94 -2.88 -8.41 24.49
CA ALA A 94 -2.78 -9.59 25.34
C ALA A 94 -4.13 -10.29 25.54
N SER A 95 -5.25 -9.70 25.11
CA SER A 95 -6.57 -10.27 25.35
C SER A 95 -6.74 -11.62 24.66
N ARG A 96 -7.31 -12.59 25.40
CA ARG A 96 -7.65 -13.93 24.89
C ARG A 96 -9.12 -14.08 24.54
N THR A 97 -9.93 -13.05 24.76
CA THR A 97 -11.35 -13.04 24.46
C THR A 97 -11.72 -11.74 23.73
N ALA A 98 -12.62 -11.84 22.77
CA ALA A 98 -13.14 -10.70 22.02
C ALA A 98 -14.61 -10.95 21.65
N GLN A 99 -15.25 -9.92 21.11
CA GLN A 99 -16.60 -9.96 20.54
C GLN A 99 -16.51 -9.73 19.04
N LEU A 100 -16.95 -10.68 18.24
CA LEU A 100 -17.01 -10.55 16.78
C LEU A 100 -18.30 -9.82 16.40
N GLU A 101 -18.17 -8.62 15.81
CA GLU A 101 -19.31 -7.79 15.47
C GLU A 101 -19.72 -7.99 14.00
N ARG A 102 -21.01 -8.24 13.78
CA ARG A 102 -21.65 -8.42 12.48
C ARG A 102 -22.98 -7.72 12.42
N LEU A 103 -23.54 -7.57 11.22
CA LEU A 103 -24.90 -7.13 11.04
C LEU A 103 -25.80 -8.33 10.67
N THR A 104 -26.99 -8.38 11.25
CA THR A 104 -28.04 -9.31 10.81
C THR A 104 -28.62 -8.87 9.47
N SER A 105 -29.44 -9.70 8.83
CA SER A 105 -30.18 -9.31 7.62
C SER A 105 -31.14 -8.14 7.83
N ALA A 106 -31.57 -7.91 9.08
CA ALA A 106 -32.37 -6.75 9.49
C ALA A 106 -31.54 -5.50 9.77
N GLY A 107 -30.19 -5.58 9.67
CA GLY A 107 -29.26 -4.49 9.96
C GLY A 107 -28.99 -4.31 11.45
N GLU A 108 -29.39 -5.23 12.30
CA GLU A 108 -29.10 -5.16 13.74
C GLU A 108 -27.64 -5.58 14.01
N VAL A 109 -27.00 -4.90 14.96
CA VAL A 109 -25.65 -5.24 15.40
C VAL A 109 -25.69 -6.47 16.30
N MET A 110 -24.99 -7.53 15.88
CA MET A 110 -24.83 -8.76 16.64
C MET A 110 -23.36 -8.92 17.05
N ARG A 111 -23.12 -9.31 18.30
CA ARG A 111 -21.79 -9.56 18.85
C ARG A 111 -21.68 -10.99 19.35
N ASP A 112 -20.86 -11.78 18.70
CA ASP A 112 -20.59 -13.17 19.07
C ASP A 112 -19.30 -13.27 19.89
N PRO A 113 -19.32 -13.91 21.08
CA PRO A 113 -18.12 -14.10 21.86
C PRO A 113 -17.17 -15.09 21.17
N ILE A 114 -15.89 -14.70 21.04
CA ILE A 114 -14.82 -15.52 20.48
C ILE A 114 -13.67 -15.67 21.47
N THR A 115 -12.94 -16.79 21.35
CA THR A 115 -11.69 -17.04 22.06
C THR A 115 -10.54 -16.96 21.06
N ILE A 116 -9.52 -16.16 21.38
CA ILE A 116 -8.32 -16.01 20.58
C ILE A 116 -7.34 -17.11 21.01
N ASP A 117 -6.99 -17.97 20.05
CA ASP A 117 -6.16 -19.16 20.30
C ASP A 117 -4.67 -18.85 20.16
N HIS A 118 -4.29 -18.26 19.02
CA HIS A 118 -2.89 -18.06 18.69
C HIS A 118 -2.68 -16.68 18.07
N PHE A 119 -1.57 -16.03 18.46
CA PHE A 119 -1.12 -14.77 17.89
C PHE A 119 0.16 -14.98 17.08
N THR A 120 0.19 -14.35 15.91
CA THR A 120 1.42 -14.08 15.16
C THR A 120 1.76 -12.59 15.24
N TYR A 121 2.80 -12.18 14.56
CA TYR A 121 3.17 -10.78 14.47
C TYR A 121 2.06 -9.93 13.79
N ARG A 122 1.40 -10.45 12.75
CA ARG A 122 0.40 -9.72 11.93
C ARG A 122 -1.02 -10.20 12.10
N THR A 123 -1.21 -11.41 12.56
CA THR A 123 -2.52 -12.07 12.58
C THR A 123 -2.79 -12.74 13.91
N PHE A 124 -4.02 -13.14 14.11
CA PHE A 124 -4.39 -14.11 15.14
C PHE A 124 -5.46 -15.06 14.62
N THR A 125 -5.56 -16.24 15.24
CA THR A 125 -6.63 -17.19 15.00
C THR A 125 -7.62 -17.18 16.18
N ALA A 126 -8.90 -17.38 15.89
CA ALA A 126 -9.93 -17.43 16.92
C ALA A 126 -11.04 -18.42 16.58
N ARG A 127 -11.73 -18.91 17.60
CA ARG A 127 -12.90 -19.79 17.54
C ARG A 127 -14.07 -19.18 18.28
N ARG A 128 -15.27 -19.64 17.95
CA ARG A 128 -16.48 -19.29 18.72
C ARG A 128 -16.34 -19.81 20.15
N ARG A 129 -16.55 -18.93 21.11
CA ARG A 129 -16.42 -19.29 22.52
C ARG A 129 -17.50 -20.29 23.00
N GLN A 130 -18.69 -20.20 22.41
CA GLN A 130 -19.87 -20.94 22.87
C GLN A 130 -19.81 -22.44 22.60
N ASP A 131 -19.24 -22.85 21.45
CA ASP A 131 -19.19 -24.23 20.99
C ASP A 131 -17.82 -24.68 20.47
N GLY A 132 -16.81 -23.80 20.54
CA GLY A 132 -15.44 -24.05 20.05
C GLY A 132 -15.33 -24.26 18.54
N LYS A 133 -16.42 -24.05 17.78
CA LYS A 133 -16.46 -24.24 16.34
C LYS A 133 -15.80 -23.09 15.59
N ALA A 134 -15.51 -23.35 14.32
CA ALA A 134 -15.01 -22.35 13.39
C ALA A 134 -15.98 -21.17 13.23
N ILE A 135 -15.41 -20.03 12.88
CA ILE A 135 -16.17 -18.83 12.53
C ILE A 135 -16.83 -19.07 11.16
N ARG A 136 -18.13 -18.80 11.05
CA ARG A 136 -18.91 -19.13 9.86
C ARG A 136 -18.42 -18.38 8.61
N GLN A 137 -18.56 -19.01 7.45
CA GLN A 137 -18.40 -18.34 6.15
C GLN A 137 -19.33 -17.11 6.06
N GLY A 138 -18.93 -16.11 5.26
CA GLY A 138 -19.63 -14.83 5.17
C GLY A 138 -19.34 -13.85 6.32
N THR A 139 -18.37 -14.17 7.18
CA THR A 139 -17.91 -13.30 8.28
C THR A 139 -16.73 -12.42 7.85
N SER A 140 -16.19 -12.61 6.66
CA SER A 140 -15.06 -11.84 6.12
C SER A 140 -15.31 -10.33 6.23
N GLY A 141 -14.35 -9.61 6.80
CA GLY A 141 -14.43 -8.17 7.03
C GLY A 141 -15.10 -7.77 8.35
N ALA A 142 -15.70 -8.71 9.10
CA ALA A 142 -16.20 -8.45 10.44
C ALA A 142 -15.02 -8.20 11.40
N PHE A 143 -15.16 -7.19 12.28
CA PHE A 143 -14.14 -6.89 13.27
C PHE A 143 -14.41 -7.57 14.60
N ALA A 144 -13.34 -8.03 15.22
CA ALA A 144 -13.34 -8.46 16.61
C ALA A 144 -13.02 -7.27 17.52
N PHE A 145 -13.73 -7.17 18.66
CA PHE A 145 -13.61 -6.07 19.62
C PHE A 145 -13.24 -6.58 21.00
N VAL A 146 -12.36 -5.86 21.67
CA VAL A 146 -12.14 -5.95 23.13
C VAL A 146 -12.70 -4.67 23.75
N GLY A 147 -13.81 -4.79 24.49
CA GLY A 147 -14.61 -3.62 24.84
C GLY A 147 -15.15 -2.91 23.59
N ASN A 148 -14.74 -1.67 23.40
CA ASN A 148 -15.10 -0.87 22.22
C ASN A 148 -13.95 -0.71 21.21
N LYS A 149 -12.82 -1.36 21.45
CA LYS A 149 -11.64 -1.27 20.56
C LYS A 149 -11.64 -2.42 19.55
N PRO A 150 -11.58 -2.12 18.24
CA PRO A 150 -11.39 -3.14 17.21
C PRO A 150 -9.97 -3.72 17.33
N VAL A 151 -9.84 -5.03 17.48
CA VAL A 151 -8.56 -5.71 17.67
C VAL A 151 -8.10 -6.51 16.45
N GLY A 152 -8.99 -6.77 15.49
CA GLY A 152 -8.65 -7.41 14.24
C GLY A 152 -9.85 -7.62 13.34
N MET A 153 -9.58 -7.80 12.05
CA MET A 153 -10.55 -8.02 10.97
C MET A 153 -10.48 -9.46 10.47
N ALA A 154 -11.62 -10.13 10.41
CA ALA A 154 -11.71 -11.48 9.86
C ALA A 154 -11.40 -11.50 8.36
N ILE A 155 -10.54 -12.42 7.96
CA ILE A 155 -10.15 -12.66 6.57
C ILE A 155 -10.41 -14.12 6.21
N LYS A 156 -10.13 -14.51 4.96
CA LYS A 156 -10.23 -15.90 4.53
C LYS A 156 -9.27 -16.77 5.32
N SER A 157 -9.81 -17.77 6.03
CA SER A 157 -9.00 -18.76 6.72
C SER A 157 -8.53 -19.85 5.73
N PRO A 158 -7.26 -20.26 5.79
CA PRO A 158 -6.78 -21.42 5.05
C PRO A 158 -7.30 -22.75 5.62
N GLU A 159 -7.76 -22.75 6.86
CA GLU A 159 -8.28 -23.93 7.58
C GLU A 159 -9.75 -23.75 7.93
N ASP A 160 -10.53 -24.82 7.83
CA ASP A 160 -11.97 -24.79 8.14
C ASP A 160 -12.28 -24.78 9.64
N THR A 161 -11.26 -24.93 10.49
CA THR A 161 -11.43 -25.11 11.94
C THR A 161 -11.35 -23.82 12.74
N THR A 162 -10.69 -22.79 12.23
CA THR A 162 -10.48 -21.51 12.93
C THR A 162 -10.72 -20.32 12.02
N GLY A 163 -11.16 -19.18 12.58
CA GLY A 163 -11.14 -17.90 11.86
C GLY A 163 -9.75 -17.27 11.92
N LEU A 164 -9.29 -16.73 10.79
CA LEU A 164 -8.06 -15.96 10.69
C LEU A 164 -8.39 -14.46 10.67
N PHE A 165 -7.65 -13.68 11.44
CA PHE A 165 -7.82 -12.23 11.55
C PHE A 165 -6.52 -11.50 11.29
N ILE A 166 -6.57 -10.41 10.50
CA ILE A 166 -5.49 -9.41 10.50
C ILE A 166 -5.65 -8.56 11.76
N ARG A 167 -4.57 -8.33 12.49
CA ARG A 167 -4.57 -7.49 13.68
C ARG A 167 -4.84 -6.04 13.34
N SER A 168 -5.58 -5.33 14.19
CA SER A 168 -5.92 -3.92 13.95
C SER A 168 -4.70 -3.01 13.93
N ASP A 169 -3.64 -3.30 14.72
CA ASP A 169 -2.41 -2.51 14.68
C ASP A 169 -1.63 -2.69 13.36
N GLU A 170 -1.69 -3.87 12.74
CA GLU A 170 -1.16 -4.09 11.39
C GLU A 170 -1.99 -3.33 10.33
N ILE A 171 -3.32 -3.38 10.45
CA ILE A 171 -4.21 -2.58 9.60
C ILE A 171 -3.92 -1.09 9.79
N HIS A 172 -3.82 -0.61 11.04
CA HIS A 172 -3.49 0.77 11.35
C HIS A 172 -2.20 1.22 10.67
N LEU A 173 -1.13 0.42 10.76
CA LEU A 173 0.16 0.73 10.18
C LEU A 173 0.05 0.94 8.65
N ASN A 174 -0.59 -0.02 7.97
CA ASN A 174 -0.74 0.02 6.51
C ASN A 174 -1.66 1.16 6.05
N VAL A 175 -2.84 1.29 6.68
CA VAL A 175 -3.81 2.33 6.32
C VAL A 175 -3.30 3.73 6.67
N ASN A 176 -2.64 3.91 7.82
CA ASN A 176 -2.08 5.20 8.23
C ASN A 176 -1.03 5.69 7.22
N ARG A 177 -0.19 4.79 6.73
CA ARG A 177 0.75 5.09 5.67
C ARG A 177 0.01 5.56 4.42
N TYR A 178 -0.95 4.79 3.93
CA TYR A 178 -1.72 5.10 2.73
C TYR A 178 -2.46 6.45 2.83
N VAL A 179 -3.26 6.70 3.88
CA VAL A 179 -4.10 7.93 3.96
C VAL A 179 -3.30 9.19 4.29
N ASN A 180 -2.11 9.07 4.88
CA ASN A 180 -1.22 10.21 5.13
C ASN A 180 -0.27 10.47 3.96
N GLU A 181 0.03 9.46 3.15
CA GLU A 181 0.79 9.56 1.91
C GLU A 181 -0.08 9.98 0.72
N ILE A 182 -1.41 9.82 0.77
CA ILE A 182 -2.32 10.55 -0.13
C ILE A 182 -2.20 12.04 0.22
N ARG A 183 -1.12 12.66 -0.19
CA ARG A 183 -1.06 14.11 -0.34
C ARG A 183 -2.22 14.49 -1.24
N ALA A 184 -2.98 15.52 -0.83
CA ALA A 184 -3.91 16.21 -1.73
C ALA A 184 -3.26 16.32 -3.12
N PRO A 185 -4.04 16.16 -4.22
CA PRO A 185 -3.47 16.29 -5.55
C PRO A 185 -2.62 17.56 -5.53
N ARG A 186 -1.32 17.38 -5.64
CA ARG A 186 -0.38 18.48 -5.77
C ARG A 186 -0.84 19.16 -7.04
N ALA A 187 -1.55 20.29 -6.89
CA ALA A 187 -1.72 21.19 -8.01
C ALA A 187 -0.33 21.31 -8.59
N VAL A 188 -0.16 20.88 -9.85
CA VAL A 188 1.07 21.04 -10.58
C VAL A 188 1.18 22.55 -10.81
N ALA A 189 1.66 23.25 -9.79
CA ALA A 189 2.34 24.49 -9.99
C ALA A 189 3.63 24.07 -10.71
N ALA A 190 3.72 24.38 -11.96
CA ALA A 190 4.96 24.42 -12.69
C ALA A 190 5.84 25.51 -12.05
N ASP A 191 6.47 25.16 -10.93
CA ASP A 191 7.46 25.99 -10.29
C ASP A 191 8.48 25.09 -9.61
N THR A 192 9.67 25.09 -10.25
CA THR A 192 10.98 24.75 -9.70
C THR A 192 10.97 23.61 -8.66
N VAL A 193 11.34 22.42 -9.14
CA VAL A 193 11.84 21.32 -8.32
C VAL A 193 12.81 21.92 -7.29
N PRO A 194 12.56 21.81 -5.96
CA PRO A 194 13.56 22.23 -5.00
C PRO A 194 14.79 21.37 -5.24
N SER A 195 15.85 21.97 -5.80
CA SER A 195 17.12 21.29 -5.91
C SER A 195 17.54 20.97 -4.47
N MET A 196 17.50 19.70 -4.09
CA MET A 196 18.12 19.31 -2.81
C MET A 196 19.60 19.72 -2.92
N PRO A 197 20.09 20.53 -1.98
CA PRO A 197 21.51 20.94 -1.99
C PRO A 197 22.40 19.71 -2.06
N GLY A 198 23.28 19.65 -3.06
CA GLY A 198 24.26 18.59 -3.20
C GLY A 198 23.90 17.47 -4.19
N ALA A 199 22.75 17.49 -4.85
CA ALA A 199 22.45 16.54 -5.92
C ALA A 199 23.34 16.77 -7.14
N LEU A 200 23.94 15.70 -7.65
CA LEU A 200 24.75 15.73 -8.87
C LEU A 200 23.85 15.92 -10.10
N PRO A 201 24.26 16.70 -11.09
CA PRO A 201 23.54 16.77 -12.35
C PRO A 201 23.61 15.42 -13.07
N LEU A 202 22.45 14.91 -13.46
CA LEU A 202 22.33 13.69 -14.26
C LEU A 202 21.82 14.05 -15.66
N VAL A 203 22.34 13.38 -16.67
CA VAL A 203 21.84 13.45 -18.04
C VAL A 203 21.50 12.04 -18.49
N LEU A 204 20.25 11.82 -18.89
CA LEU A 204 19.83 10.53 -19.40
C LEU A 204 20.64 10.17 -20.65
N ARG A 205 21.24 8.99 -20.63
CA ARG A 205 22.02 8.48 -21.75
C ARG A 205 21.20 7.50 -22.59
N ARG A 206 20.63 6.50 -21.97
CA ARG A 206 19.80 5.48 -22.63
C ARG A 206 18.99 4.65 -21.63
N THR A 207 17.94 4.04 -22.14
CA THR A 207 17.20 2.96 -21.49
C THR A 207 17.15 1.73 -22.39
N SER A 208 16.98 0.55 -21.81
CA SER A 208 16.85 -0.70 -22.57
C SER A 208 15.39 -1.04 -22.91
N ALA A 209 14.41 -0.35 -22.31
CA ALA A 209 12.99 -0.51 -22.62
C ALA A 209 12.43 0.78 -23.24
N PRO A 210 11.55 0.69 -24.25
CA PRO A 210 10.81 1.86 -24.72
C PRO A 210 9.74 2.25 -23.69
N PRO A 211 9.28 3.52 -23.67
CA PRO A 211 8.11 3.90 -22.89
C PRO A 211 6.85 3.27 -23.49
N ILE A 212 5.88 2.93 -22.63
CA ILE A 212 4.58 2.41 -23.09
C ILE A 212 3.78 3.43 -23.89
N ASN A 213 4.08 4.72 -23.70
CA ASN A 213 3.45 5.84 -24.39
C ASN A 213 4.46 7.00 -24.44
N PRO A 214 4.52 7.81 -25.51
CA PRO A 214 5.44 8.95 -25.63
C PRO A 214 5.38 9.96 -24.48
N GLN A 215 4.23 10.15 -23.83
CA GLN A 215 4.10 11.05 -22.66
C GLN A 215 4.89 10.55 -21.43
N TYR A 216 5.25 9.28 -21.39
CA TYR A 216 6.02 8.64 -20.32
C TYR A 216 7.48 8.42 -20.72
N ALA A 217 8.02 9.33 -21.49
CA ALA A 217 9.38 9.25 -22.01
C ALA A 217 10.43 9.16 -20.89
N PRO A 218 11.55 8.46 -21.13
CA PRO A 218 12.57 8.26 -20.09
C PRO A 218 13.28 9.56 -19.66
N GLU A 219 13.20 10.62 -20.43
CA GLU A 219 13.65 11.97 -20.09
C GLU A 219 12.92 12.54 -18.86
N ASN A 220 11.71 12.08 -18.61
CA ASN A 220 10.90 12.45 -17.45
C ASN A 220 11.58 12.12 -16.10
N LEU A 221 12.49 11.14 -16.08
CA LEU A 221 13.26 10.74 -14.88
C LEU A 221 14.10 11.86 -14.25
N LEU A 222 14.25 12.98 -14.96
CA LEU A 222 14.98 14.16 -14.48
C LEU A 222 14.03 15.22 -13.87
N GLY A 223 12.81 14.83 -13.49
CA GLY A 223 11.86 15.68 -12.76
C GLY A 223 10.70 16.20 -13.60
N ALA A 224 10.46 15.64 -14.79
CA ALA A 224 9.36 16.03 -15.68
C ALA A 224 8.12 15.13 -15.59
N GLY A 225 8.12 14.12 -14.71
CA GLY A 225 7.02 13.15 -14.52
C GLY A 225 7.51 11.71 -14.58
N PRO A 226 6.61 10.72 -14.66
CA PRO A 226 7.03 9.32 -14.66
C PRO A 226 7.52 8.85 -16.02
N TYR A 227 8.57 8.03 -16.01
CA TYR A 227 8.92 7.10 -17.08
C TYR A 227 8.23 5.78 -16.82
N VAL A 228 7.40 5.33 -17.76
CA VAL A 228 6.63 4.08 -17.62
C VAL A 228 6.99 3.12 -18.74
N PHE A 229 7.31 1.87 -18.38
CA PHE A 229 7.80 0.85 -19.31
C PHE A 229 7.30 -0.55 -18.93
N ASP A 230 7.26 -1.45 -19.90
CA ASP A 230 7.00 -2.87 -19.66
C ASP A 230 8.26 -3.59 -19.17
N LEU A 231 8.13 -4.30 -18.05
CA LEU A 231 9.22 -5.07 -17.46
C LEU A 231 9.19 -6.53 -17.97
N SER A 232 9.53 -6.73 -19.24
CA SER A 232 9.66 -8.06 -19.84
C SER A 232 11.04 -8.69 -19.59
N GLY A 233 11.58 -8.54 -18.38
CA GLY A 233 12.92 -8.95 -18.00
C GLY A 233 13.64 -7.84 -17.25
N ARG A 234 14.96 -7.74 -17.36
CA ARG A 234 15.73 -6.68 -16.72
C ARG A 234 15.70 -5.40 -17.56
N VAL A 235 15.36 -4.29 -16.97
CA VAL A 235 15.42 -2.98 -17.62
C VAL A 235 16.58 -2.16 -17.06
N THR A 236 17.44 -1.68 -17.95
CA THR A 236 18.62 -0.88 -17.60
C THR A 236 18.42 0.57 -18.01
N ILE A 237 18.73 1.50 -17.09
CA ILE A 237 18.67 2.94 -17.27
C ILE A 237 20.06 3.50 -16.97
N GLU A 238 20.67 4.23 -17.92
CA GLU A 238 22.00 4.79 -17.76
C GLU A 238 21.97 6.32 -17.83
N PHE A 239 22.69 6.94 -16.91
CA PHE A 239 22.91 8.38 -16.86
C PHE A 239 24.39 8.71 -16.99
N ASP A 240 24.70 9.78 -17.70
CA ASP A 240 25.99 10.45 -17.65
C ASP A 240 25.98 11.51 -16.53
N ILE A 241 27.10 11.69 -15.87
CA ILE A 241 27.33 12.74 -14.89
C ILE A 241 28.24 13.76 -15.56
N PRO A 242 27.70 14.92 -16.00
CA PRO A 242 28.48 15.94 -16.69
C PRO A 242 29.54 16.58 -15.78
N GLY A 243 30.63 17.02 -16.36
CA GLY A 243 31.75 17.66 -15.66
C GLY A 243 33.11 17.25 -16.21
N GLU A 244 34.13 18.06 -16.01
CA GLU A 244 35.49 17.75 -16.46
C GLU A 244 36.19 16.69 -15.62
N GLY A 245 35.74 16.52 -14.35
CA GLY A 245 36.29 15.59 -13.36
C GLY A 245 35.46 14.33 -13.18
N VAL A 246 35.85 13.53 -12.21
CA VAL A 246 35.09 12.39 -11.72
C VAL A 246 34.31 12.85 -10.49
N SER A 247 33.01 12.69 -10.47
CA SER A 247 32.17 12.96 -9.31
C SER A 247 32.21 11.77 -8.34
N VAL A 248 31.88 12.01 -7.07
CA VAL A 248 31.77 10.97 -6.06
C VAL A 248 30.31 10.74 -5.74
N ILE A 249 29.83 9.51 -5.91
CA ILE A 249 28.49 9.11 -5.48
C ILE A 249 28.59 8.35 -4.16
N SER A 250 27.80 8.80 -3.18
CA SER A 250 27.67 8.18 -1.86
C SER A 250 26.22 7.83 -1.48
N ARG A 251 25.23 8.29 -2.30
CA ARG A 251 23.82 8.02 -2.06
C ARG A 251 23.07 8.16 -3.39
N VAL A 252 22.05 7.31 -3.59
CA VAL A 252 21.11 7.40 -4.70
C VAL A 252 19.69 7.37 -4.14
N LEU A 253 18.85 8.28 -4.62
CA LEU A 253 17.43 8.36 -4.32
C LEU A 253 16.65 8.11 -5.60
N ILE A 254 15.72 7.18 -5.55
CA ILE A 254 14.82 6.85 -6.68
C ILE A 254 13.40 6.96 -6.15
N THR A 255 12.55 7.71 -6.84
CA THR A 255 11.12 7.78 -6.52
C THR A 255 10.29 7.18 -7.65
N ALA A 256 9.17 6.62 -7.27
CA ALA A 256 8.16 6.08 -8.18
C ALA A 256 6.78 6.55 -7.73
N PRO A 257 5.82 6.76 -8.65
CA PRO A 257 4.50 7.25 -8.28
C PRO A 257 3.80 6.18 -7.43
N SER A 258 3.51 6.52 -6.18
CA SER A 258 2.73 5.69 -5.26
C SER A 258 1.24 5.90 -5.54
N GLY A 259 0.60 4.92 -6.14
CA GLY A 259 -0.83 4.95 -6.49
C GLY A 259 -1.06 5.29 -7.96
N GLY A 260 -1.69 4.38 -8.66
CA GLY A 260 -2.01 4.45 -10.08
C GLY A 260 -2.09 3.07 -10.70
N ASP A 261 -2.23 3.03 -12.00
CA ASP A 261 -2.31 1.79 -12.79
C ASP A 261 -0.93 1.15 -13.06
N TYR A 262 0.13 1.59 -12.33
CA TYR A 262 1.51 1.16 -12.56
C TYR A 262 2.05 0.40 -11.37
N SER A 263 2.86 -0.61 -11.66
CA SER A 263 3.63 -1.33 -10.66
C SER A 263 4.84 -0.51 -10.22
N LEU A 264 5.20 -0.63 -8.94
CA LEU A 264 6.46 -0.09 -8.42
C LEU A 264 7.61 -1.04 -8.74
N PRO A 265 8.81 -0.55 -9.07
CA PRO A 265 10.01 -1.37 -9.03
C PRO A 265 10.16 -2.00 -7.64
N HIS A 266 10.54 -3.29 -7.59
CA HIS A 266 10.81 -3.92 -6.30
C HIS A 266 12.30 -3.93 -6.00
N GLU A 267 13.08 -4.55 -6.86
CA GLU A 267 14.52 -4.70 -6.66
C GLU A 267 15.30 -3.99 -7.76
N ILE A 268 16.18 -3.07 -7.36
CA ILE A 268 17.00 -2.28 -8.25
C ILE A 268 18.47 -2.50 -7.92
N PHE A 269 19.27 -2.84 -8.93
CA PHE A 269 20.71 -2.94 -8.83
C PHE A 269 21.33 -1.61 -9.28
N VAL A 270 22.15 -1.01 -8.43
CA VAL A 270 22.77 0.30 -8.65
C VAL A 270 24.26 0.14 -8.84
N GLU A 271 24.78 0.67 -9.93
CA GLU A 271 26.17 0.59 -10.34
C GLU A 271 26.68 1.94 -10.82
N VAL A 272 27.99 2.17 -10.69
CA VAL A 272 28.65 3.37 -11.20
C VAL A 272 29.88 3.02 -12.03
N SER A 273 30.23 3.90 -12.94
CA SER A 273 31.48 3.79 -13.71
C SER A 273 32.27 5.10 -13.65
N PRO A 274 33.57 5.07 -13.32
CA PRO A 274 34.43 6.24 -13.39
C PRO A 274 34.90 6.55 -14.83
N PHE A 275 34.57 5.68 -15.80
CA PHE A 275 35.04 5.80 -17.17
C PHE A 275 34.00 6.49 -18.06
N PRO A 276 34.39 7.50 -18.85
CA PRO A 276 33.45 8.20 -19.75
C PRO A 276 32.91 7.28 -20.84
N GLY A 277 33.66 6.25 -21.24
CA GLY A 277 33.22 5.21 -22.18
C GLY A 277 32.29 4.16 -21.60
N GLY A 278 32.16 4.04 -20.25
CA GLY A 278 31.29 3.09 -19.57
C GLY A 278 31.77 1.62 -19.65
N GLY A 279 33.05 1.38 -19.86
CA GLY A 279 33.55 0.02 -20.08
C GLY A 279 33.49 -0.91 -18.88
N ARG A 280 33.56 -0.40 -17.63
CA ARG A 280 33.53 -1.17 -16.40
C ARG A 280 32.64 -0.49 -15.37
N TYR A 281 31.69 -1.23 -14.82
CA TYR A 281 30.82 -0.79 -13.75
C TYR A 281 31.19 -1.45 -12.41
N PHE A 282 31.02 -0.72 -11.34
CA PHE A 282 31.23 -1.15 -9.96
C PHE A 282 29.91 -1.04 -9.22
N ALA A 283 29.53 -2.10 -8.55
CA ALA A 283 28.31 -2.15 -7.77
C ALA A 283 28.38 -1.17 -6.58
N LEU A 284 27.33 -0.37 -6.41
CA LEU A 284 27.01 0.28 -5.14
C LEU A 284 26.18 -0.66 -4.27
N GLY A 285 25.30 -1.46 -4.86
CA GLY A 285 24.51 -2.45 -4.17
C GLY A 285 23.24 -2.83 -4.91
N ARG A 286 22.51 -3.75 -4.29
CA ARG A 286 21.17 -4.16 -4.68
C ARG A 286 20.22 -3.70 -3.59
N PHE A 287 19.19 -2.95 -3.96
CA PHE A 287 18.31 -2.25 -3.03
C PHE A 287 16.87 -2.57 -3.37
N GLN A 288 16.01 -2.54 -2.35
CA GLN A 288 14.58 -2.75 -2.50
C GLN A 288 13.85 -1.41 -2.35
N MET A 289 12.95 -1.11 -3.28
CA MET A 289 12.05 0.03 -3.19
C MET A 289 10.92 -0.32 -2.22
N GLY A 290 10.63 0.60 -1.30
CA GLY A 290 9.46 0.48 -0.44
C GLY A 290 8.15 0.65 -1.22
N PHE A 291 7.03 0.23 -0.62
CA PHE A 291 5.70 0.46 -1.20
C PHE A 291 5.28 1.93 -1.22
N ASP A 292 6.03 2.78 -0.54
CA ASP A 292 5.92 4.23 -0.61
C ASP A 292 6.47 4.81 -1.92
N GLY A 293 6.99 3.95 -2.81
CA GLY A 293 7.61 4.38 -4.05
C GLY A 293 8.95 5.09 -3.84
N VAL A 294 9.59 4.92 -2.67
CA VAL A 294 10.89 5.53 -2.38
C VAL A 294 11.95 4.45 -2.15
N LEU A 295 13.03 4.56 -2.89
CA LEU A 295 14.26 3.83 -2.65
C LEU A 295 15.34 4.84 -2.32
N ASP A 296 15.79 4.84 -1.09
CA ASP A 296 16.95 5.58 -0.63
C ASP A 296 18.05 4.57 -0.26
N THR A 297 19.16 4.61 -1.00
CA THR A 297 20.29 3.71 -0.69
C THR A 297 20.93 3.99 0.67
N GLY A 298 20.60 5.14 1.28
CA GLY A 298 21.36 5.66 2.40
C GLY A 298 22.80 5.98 1.99
N ARG A 299 23.66 6.20 2.97
CA ARG A 299 25.10 6.36 2.71
C ARG A 299 25.74 5.01 2.40
N VAL A 300 26.15 4.84 1.16
CA VAL A 300 26.97 3.70 0.72
C VAL A 300 28.45 4.07 0.63
N ALA A 301 29.31 3.06 0.47
CA ALA A 301 30.72 3.32 0.22
C ALA A 301 30.89 4.21 -1.01
N SER A 302 31.47 5.39 -0.82
CA SER A 302 31.67 6.39 -1.88
C SER A 302 32.45 5.82 -3.06
N ARG A 303 31.97 6.09 -4.26
CA ARG A 303 32.59 5.63 -5.50
C ARG A 303 32.76 6.78 -6.49
N ASN A 304 33.89 6.78 -7.15
CA ASN A 304 34.12 7.66 -8.27
C ASN A 304 33.21 7.30 -9.45
N ALA A 305 32.52 8.29 -10.01
CA ALA A 305 31.51 8.09 -11.05
C ALA A 305 31.56 9.18 -12.11
N ARG A 306 31.48 8.76 -13.37
CA ARG A 306 31.10 9.54 -14.53
C ARG A 306 29.77 9.05 -15.12
N ARG A 307 29.32 7.88 -14.66
CA ARG A 307 28.05 7.26 -15.05
C ARG A 307 27.40 6.59 -13.87
N LEU A 308 26.09 6.64 -13.88
CA LEU A 308 25.20 5.88 -12.99
C LEU A 308 24.40 4.92 -13.86
N ARG A 309 24.28 3.66 -13.43
CA ARG A 309 23.44 2.64 -14.04
C ARG A 309 22.49 2.09 -12.99
N LEU A 310 21.22 2.08 -13.34
CA LEU A 310 20.16 1.39 -12.59
C LEU A 310 19.69 0.21 -13.42
N THR A 311 19.56 -0.95 -12.79
CA THR A 311 18.94 -2.13 -13.41
C THR A 311 17.75 -2.55 -12.56
N VAL A 312 16.54 -2.37 -13.10
CA VAL A 312 15.30 -2.87 -12.48
C VAL A 312 15.26 -4.38 -12.73
N LEU A 313 15.24 -5.16 -11.67
CA LEU A 313 15.33 -6.62 -11.72
C LEU A 313 13.94 -7.27 -11.71
N ASN A 314 13.03 -6.72 -10.94
CA ASN A 314 11.65 -7.16 -10.81
C ASN A 314 10.77 -6.00 -10.29
N ALA A 315 9.48 -6.23 -10.24
CA ALA A 315 8.47 -5.30 -9.76
C ALA A 315 7.60 -5.96 -8.67
N TRP A 316 6.88 -5.16 -7.92
CA TRP A 316 6.00 -5.63 -6.85
C TRP A 316 4.72 -6.33 -7.36
N SER A 317 4.27 -5.99 -8.56
CA SER A 317 3.10 -6.60 -9.21
C SER A 317 3.29 -6.69 -10.71
N ASP A 318 2.44 -7.47 -11.37
CA ASP A 318 2.38 -7.50 -12.83
C ASP A 318 1.89 -6.17 -13.39
N GLY A 319 2.32 -5.85 -14.61
CA GLY A 319 1.95 -4.64 -15.34
C GLY A 319 3.12 -3.70 -15.59
N PRO A 320 2.85 -2.55 -16.25
CA PRO A 320 3.86 -1.55 -16.53
C PRO A 320 4.46 -0.97 -15.26
N VAL A 321 5.78 -0.78 -15.26
CA VAL A 321 6.53 -0.24 -14.12
C VAL A 321 6.77 1.26 -14.33
N ALA A 322 6.59 2.05 -13.27
CA ALA A 322 6.84 3.48 -13.30
C ALA A 322 8.00 3.88 -12.37
N ILE A 323 8.86 4.79 -12.85
CA ILE A 323 9.85 5.52 -12.04
C ILE A 323 9.63 7.01 -12.31
N GLU A 324 9.57 7.81 -11.23
CA GLU A 324 9.26 9.24 -11.34
C GLU A 324 10.51 10.11 -11.40
N GLU A 325 11.52 9.80 -10.57
CA GLU A 325 12.73 10.59 -10.49
C GLU A 325 13.93 9.79 -10.01
N VAL A 326 15.12 10.17 -10.47
CA VAL A 326 16.40 9.64 -10.03
C VAL A 326 17.32 10.79 -9.64
N ARG A 327 17.90 10.72 -8.42
CA ARG A 327 18.91 11.67 -7.91
C ARG A 327 20.12 10.92 -7.37
N ALA A 328 21.30 11.49 -7.54
CA ALA A 328 22.56 10.99 -6.97
C ALA A 328 23.26 12.07 -6.15
N PHE A 329 23.94 11.66 -5.06
CA PHE A 329 24.63 12.55 -4.12
C PHE A 329 26.03 12.03 -3.80
#